data_e42a63a33079e5deb00512f9b564e7c9
#
_entry.id   e42a63a33079e5deb00512f9b564e7c9
#
_cell.length_a   1.000
_cell.length_b   1.000
_cell.length_c   1.000
_cell.angle_alpha   90.00
_cell.angle_beta   90.00
_cell.angle_gamma   90.00
#
_symmetry.space_group_name_H-M   'P 1'
#
loop_
_entity.id
_entity.type
_entity.pdbx_description
1 polymer ?
#
loop_
_entity_poly.entity_id
_entity_poly.type
_entity_poly.pdbx_seq_one_letter_code
_entity_poly.pdbx_strand_id
1 'polypeptide(L)'
;MDQSQDLSVSRLANAWAELQAHARDGSALDSDAYRLAFADPEFLLRRETRGIRFQLEMLKPDLGQSEQGIESTVVVFGSARFPAPETASASLAAAEANLAKIQAAEADSAALLDAKDALMVAQRYTRNAYYYDQARLFARLVAEHSNALPLADQLFICTGGGPGIMEAANRGAHELGAPTVGLNIVLPHEQSGNKYITPSLNFKFHYFALRKMHFMMRAKALVAFPGGFGTLDELFEVITLVQTSKAKALPIVLFGSSYWKRLINFDVLIEEGTISPQDLKLFHYVDEPQEAWDIIKTFYQL
;
A
#
# COMPACT_ATOMS: atom_id res chain seq x y z
N MET A 1 -21.90 -1.52 25.62
CA MET A 1 -21.64 -2.54 26.64
C MET A 1 -20.42 -2.12 27.40
N ASP A 2 -20.54 -1.94 28.69
CA ASP A 2 -19.44 -1.50 29.55
C ASP A 2 -18.37 -2.61 29.64
N GLN A 3 -17.22 -2.38 29.02
CA GLN A 3 -16.08 -3.31 29.01
C GLN A 3 -15.40 -3.42 30.39
N SER A 4 -15.81 -2.60 31.37
CA SER A 4 -15.21 -2.55 32.70
C SER A 4 -15.57 -3.75 33.61
N GLN A 5 -16.49 -4.62 33.19
CA GLN A 5 -16.96 -5.75 34.01
C GLN A 5 -16.53 -7.13 33.49
N ASP A 6 -15.77 -7.24 32.40
CA ASP A 6 -15.25 -8.51 31.94
C ASP A 6 -13.99 -8.88 32.74
N LEU A 7 -14.17 -9.70 33.78
CA LEU A 7 -13.09 -10.25 34.61
C LEU A 7 -12.03 -11.02 33.79
N SER A 8 -12.37 -11.44 32.57
CA SER A 8 -11.45 -12.10 31.64
C SER A 8 -10.40 -11.12 31.12
N VAL A 9 -10.78 -9.86 30.82
CA VAL A 9 -9.87 -8.85 30.24
C VAL A 9 -8.74 -8.48 31.20
N SER A 10 -9.02 -8.28 32.49
CA SER A 10 -7.98 -7.96 33.48
C SER A 10 -6.99 -9.10 33.70
N ARG A 11 -7.47 -10.37 33.68
CA ARG A 11 -6.60 -11.55 33.79
C ARG A 11 -5.74 -11.77 32.54
N LEU A 12 -6.29 -11.50 31.35
CA LEU A 12 -5.54 -11.56 30.10
C LEU A 12 -4.45 -10.47 30.03
N ALA A 13 -4.75 -9.26 30.51
CA ALA A 13 -3.79 -8.17 30.60
C ALA A 13 -2.64 -8.51 31.58
N ASN A 14 -2.93 -9.15 32.70
CA ASN A 14 -1.91 -9.58 33.66
C ASN A 14 -0.98 -10.66 33.06
N ALA A 15 -1.53 -11.67 32.38
CA ALA A 15 -0.73 -12.70 31.71
C ALA A 15 0.19 -12.11 30.62
N TRP A 16 -0.30 -11.08 29.91
CA TRP A 16 0.50 -10.35 28.93
C TRP A 16 1.61 -9.52 29.60
N ALA A 17 1.31 -8.87 30.74
CA ALA A 17 2.28 -8.11 31.51
C ALA A 17 3.40 -9.02 32.06
N GLU A 18 3.06 -10.21 32.55
CA GLU A 18 4.03 -11.23 32.98
C GLU A 18 4.96 -11.64 31.85
N LEU A 19 4.42 -11.92 30.64
CA LEU A 19 5.22 -12.26 29.48
C LEU A 19 6.19 -11.13 29.09
N GLN A 20 5.72 -9.88 29.14
CA GLN A 20 6.56 -8.71 28.86
C GLN A 20 7.65 -8.51 29.94
N ALA A 21 7.35 -8.78 31.20
CA ALA A 21 8.34 -8.70 32.27
C ALA A 21 9.45 -9.73 32.06
N HIS A 22 9.13 -10.99 31.79
CA HIS A 22 10.11 -12.04 31.47
C HIS A 22 10.97 -11.68 30.26
N ALA A 23 10.38 -11.10 29.21
CA ALA A 23 11.12 -10.67 28.03
C ALA A 23 12.12 -9.54 28.31
N ARG A 24 11.85 -8.67 29.32
CA ARG A 24 12.75 -7.58 29.72
C ARG A 24 13.87 -8.03 30.64
N ASP A 25 13.56 -8.94 31.58
CA ASP A 25 14.47 -9.35 32.66
C ASP A 25 15.39 -10.52 32.25
N GLY A 26 15.16 -11.13 31.08
CA GLY A 26 15.91 -12.31 30.61
C GLY A 26 15.74 -13.54 31.50
N SER A 27 14.73 -13.54 32.38
CA SER A 27 14.41 -14.70 33.22
C SER A 27 13.89 -15.85 32.36
N ALA A 28 14.17 -17.09 32.79
CA ALA A 28 13.63 -18.28 32.12
C ALA A 28 12.11 -18.27 32.22
N LEU A 29 11.44 -18.40 31.05
CA LEU A 29 10.00 -18.64 31.03
C LEU A 29 9.68 -19.97 31.70
N ASP A 30 8.51 -20.07 32.35
CA ASP A 30 7.97 -21.32 32.85
C ASP A 30 7.95 -22.41 31.77
N SER A 31 7.81 -23.68 32.18
CA SER A 31 7.74 -24.78 31.22
C SER A 31 6.61 -24.54 30.21
N ASP A 32 6.84 -24.93 28.94
CA ASP A 32 5.92 -24.70 27.81
C ASP A 32 4.47 -25.10 28.13
N ALA A 33 4.30 -26.20 28.86
CA ALA A 33 2.98 -26.71 29.23
C ALA A 33 2.25 -25.82 30.26
N TYR A 34 2.94 -24.94 30.97
CA TYR A 34 2.35 -24.09 32.00
C TYR A 34 2.03 -22.68 31.49
N ARG A 35 2.50 -22.32 30.28
CA ARG A 35 2.20 -21.03 29.65
C ARG A 35 0.78 -20.96 29.08
N LEU A 36 0.14 -19.83 29.20
CA LEU A 36 -1.15 -19.60 28.54
C LEU A 36 -0.95 -19.58 27.02
N ALA A 37 -1.68 -20.38 26.28
CA ALA A 37 -1.49 -20.61 24.85
C ALA A 37 -1.46 -19.32 24.00
N PHE A 38 -2.30 -18.32 24.33
CA PHE A 38 -2.32 -17.04 23.60
C PHE A 38 -1.13 -16.12 23.96
N ALA A 39 -0.44 -16.37 25.05
CA ALA A 39 0.74 -15.65 25.52
C ALA A 39 2.05 -16.46 25.32
N ASP A 40 1.99 -17.59 24.62
CA ASP A 40 3.15 -18.40 24.26
C ASP A 40 3.57 -18.16 22.81
N PRO A 41 4.64 -17.35 22.57
CA PRO A 41 5.10 -17.07 21.21
C PRO A 41 5.58 -18.32 20.47
N GLU A 42 6.22 -19.26 21.17
CA GLU A 42 6.74 -20.48 20.56
C GLU A 42 5.59 -21.37 20.07
N PHE A 43 4.54 -21.50 20.85
CA PHE A 43 3.31 -22.20 20.45
C PHE A 43 2.63 -21.48 19.27
N LEU A 44 2.48 -20.16 19.34
CA LEU A 44 1.85 -19.37 18.27
C LEU A 44 2.64 -19.37 16.95
N LEU A 45 3.95 -19.60 16.98
CA LEU A 45 4.79 -19.67 15.78
C LEU A 45 4.86 -21.07 15.16
N ARG A 46 4.32 -22.10 15.78
CA ARG A 46 4.27 -23.47 15.23
C ARG A 46 3.51 -23.52 13.91
N ARG A 47 3.82 -24.53 13.10
CA ARG A 47 3.12 -24.75 11.81
C ARG A 47 1.62 -25.00 12.01
N GLU A 48 1.28 -25.76 13.03
CA GLU A 48 -0.08 -26.21 13.40
C GLU A 48 -0.97 -25.02 13.77
N THR A 49 -0.41 -23.95 14.35
CA THR A 49 -1.13 -22.73 14.74
C THR A 49 -1.26 -21.70 13.61
N ARG A 50 -0.85 -22.04 12.37
CA ARG A 50 -0.96 -21.13 11.21
C ARG A 50 -2.37 -20.60 10.99
N GLY A 51 -3.39 -21.45 11.13
CA GLY A 51 -4.80 -21.07 10.99
C GLY A 51 -5.22 -19.97 11.99
N ILE A 52 -4.72 -20.05 13.23
CA ILE A 52 -4.97 -19.02 14.25
C ILE A 52 -4.33 -17.69 13.84
N ARG A 53 -3.08 -17.71 13.33
CA ARG A 53 -2.41 -16.50 12.85
C ARG A 53 -3.15 -15.86 11.67
N PHE A 54 -3.74 -16.68 10.77
CA PHE A 54 -4.60 -16.16 9.70
C PHE A 54 -5.80 -15.41 10.26
N GLN A 55 -6.47 -15.97 11.27
CA GLN A 55 -7.59 -15.31 11.93
C GLN A 55 -7.18 -14.00 12.60
N LEU A 56 -6.01 -13.96 13.26
CA LEU A 56 -5.50 -12.74 13.89
C LEU A 56 -5.17 -11.66 12.85
N GLU A 57 -4.55 -12.03 11.72
CA GLU A 57 -4.28 -11.07 10.64
C GLU A 57 -5.53 -10.64 9.85
N MET A 58 -6.60 -11.44 9.88
CA MET A 58 -7.91 -11.01 9.37
C MET A 58 -8.59 -10.03 10.33
N LEU A 59 -8.60 -10.33 11.62
CA LEU A 59 -9.37 -9.56 12.61
C LEU A 59 -8.74 -8.22 12.96
N LYS A 60 -7.42 -8.19 13.21
CA LYS A 60 -6.76 -7.00 13.75
C LYS A 60 -6.88 -5.77 12.86
N PRO A 61 -6.59 -5.83 11.55
CA PRO A 61 -6.75 -4.67 10.66
C PRO A 61 -8.22 -4.33 10.40
N ASP A 62 -9.11 -5.32 10.39
CA ASP A 62 -10.55 -5.12 10.19
C ASP A 62 -11.16 -4.34 11.37
N LEU A 63 -10.94 -4.82 12.59
CA LEU A 63 -11.38 -4.14 13.81
C LEU A 63 -10.77 -2.75 13.93
N GLY A 64 -9.44 -2.62 13.73
CA GLY A 64 -8.77 -1.33 13.85
C GLY A 64 -9.24 -0.29 12.83
N GLN A 65 -9.62 -0.68 11.62
CA GLN A 65 -10.24 0.22 10.66
C GLN A 65 -11.67 0.59 11.08
N SER A 66 -12.48 -0.38 11.51
CA SER A 66 -13.86 -0.12 11.97
C SER A 66 -13.89 0.79 13.20
N GLU A 67 -13.00 0.61 14.17
CA GLU A 67 -12.86 1.47 15.35
C GLU A 67 -12.53 2.93 15.00
N GLN A 68 -11.85 3.15 13.87
CA GLN A 68 -11.53 4.49 13.35
C GLN A 68 -12.57 5.00 12.34
N GLY A 69 -13.67 4.27 12.12
CA GLY A 69 -14.71 4.66 11.18
C GLY A 69 -14.33 4.55 9.70
N ILE A 70 -13.31 3.74 9.37
CA ILE A 70 -12.88 3.53 7.99
C ILE A 70 -13.76 2.46 7.34
N GLU A 71 -14.84 2.87 6.69
CA GLU A 71 -15.80 1.95 6.03
C GLU A 71 -15.58 1.84 4.52
N SER A 72 -14.99 2.86 3.89
CA SER A 72 -14.82 2.93 2.45
C SER A 72 -13.45 3.47 2.08
N THR A 73 -12.74 2.77 1.19
CA THR A 73 -11.39 3.16 0.80
C THR A 73 -11.25 3.35 -0.71
N VAL A 74 -10.37 4.27 -1.11
CA VAL A 74 -9.82 4.36 -2.45
C VAL A 74 -8.42 3.79 -2.40
N VAL A 75 -8.22 2.65 -3.06
CA VAL A 75 -6.95 1.94 -3.03
C VAL A 75 -6.03 2.47 -4.12
N VAL A 76 -4.81 2.87 -3.73
CA VAL A 76 -3.81 3.40 -4.67
C VAL A 76 -2.59 2.49 -4.69
N PHE A 77 -2.30 1.93 -5.86
CA PHE A 77 -1.10 1.15 -6.15
C PHE A 77 -0.17 1.88 -7.11
N GLY A 78 1.11 1.54 -7.05
CA GLY A 78 2.11 2.05 -7.96
C GLY A 78 3.53 1.75 -7.49
N SER A 79 4.51 2.22 -8.24
CA SER A 79 5.92 1.95 -7.99
C SER A 79 6.41 2.56 -6.67
N ALA A 80 7.05 1.74 -5.84
CA ALA A 80 7.79 2.19 -4.66
C ALA A 80 9.10 2.94 -5.03
N ARG A 81 9.50 2.94 -6.31
CA ARG A 81 10.75 3.52 -6.81
C ARG A 81 10.59 4.90 -7.45
N PHE A 82 9.41 5.49 -7.42
CA PHE A 82 9.15 6.82 -7.95
C PHE A 82 9.25 7.86 -6.82
N PRO A 83 10.40 8.52 -6.68
CA PRO A 83 10.64 9.40 -5.55
C PRO A 83 9.85 10.71 -5.67
N ALA A 84 9.72 11.41 -4.54
CA ALA A 84 9.23 12.79 -4.54
C ALA A 84 10.15 13.69 -5.39
N PRO A 85 9.60 14.75 -6.04
CA PRO A 85 10.38 15.63 -6.91
C PRO A 85 11.61 16.23 -6.25
N GLU A 86 11.50 16.62 -4.98
CA GLU A 86 12.62 17.15 -4.20
C GLU A 86 13.76 16.13 -4.04
N THR A 87 13.42 14.85 -3.83
CA THR A 87 14.40 13.75 -3.73
C THR A 87 15.00 13.44 -5.11
N ALA A 88 14.19 13.44 -6.16
CA ALA A 88 14.66 13.22 -7.52
C ALA A 88 15.65 14.30 -7.97
N SER A 89 15.33 15.58 -7.71
CA SER A 89 16.19 16.72 -8.03
C SER A 89 17.52 16.67 -7.28
N ALA A 90 17.49 16.33 -5.99
CA ALA A 90 18.72 16.17 -5.20
C ALA A 90 19.58 15.02 -5.72
N SER A 91 18.97 13.89 -6.08
CA SER A 91 19.67 12.73 -6.66
C SER A 91 20.30 13.06 -8.01
N LEU A 92 19.61 13.83 -8.85
CA LEU A 92 20.14 14.27 -10.15
C LEU A 92 21.35 15.17 -9.97
N ALA A 93 21.26 16.21 -9.15
CA ALA A 93 22.36 17.12 -8.85
C ALA A 93 23.60 16.39 -8.29
N ALA A 94 23.37 15.42 -7.38
CA ALA A 94 24.45 14.61 -6.81
C ALA A 94 25.12 13.72 -7.88
N ALA A 95 24.34 13.11 -8.77
CA ALA A 95 24.87 12.25 -9.85
C ALA A 95 25.67 13.06 -10.88
N GLU A 96 25.18 14.26 -11.26
CA GLU A 96 25.88 15.19 -12.17
C GLU A 96 27.21 15.65 -11.56
N ALA A 97 27.22 16.06 -10.29
CA ALA A 97 28.42 16.49 -9.59
C ALA A 97 29.45 15.34 -9.47
N ASN A 98 28.98 14.12 -9.20
CA ASN A 98 29.86 12.93 -9.13
C ASN A 98 30.47 12.62 -10.50
N LEU A 99 29.69 12.63 -11.57
CA LEU A 99 30.20 12.41 -12.93
C LEU A 99 31.25 13.46 -13.31
N ALA A 100 30.99 14.74 -13.05
CA ALA A 100 31.95 15.83 -13.32
C ALA A 100 33.26 15.64 -12.53
N LYS A 101 33.19 15.23 -11.26
CA LYS A 101 34.36 14.94 -10.43
C LYS A 101 35.20 13.79 -10.98
N ILE A 102 34.55 12.69 -11.40
CA ILE A 102 35.22 11.51 -11.95
C ILE A 102 35.89 11.82 -13.29
N GLN A 103 35.23 12.61 -14.14
CA GLN A 103 35.80 13.08 -15.40
C GLN A 103 37.02 13.98 -15.19
N ALA A 104 36.95 14.91 -14.23
CA ALA A 104 38.06 15.82 -13.92
C ALA A 104 39.27 15.10 -13.29
N ALA A 105 39.06 13.98 -12.62
CA ALA A 105 40.08 13.16 -12.01
C ALA A 105 40.73 12.15 -12.96
N GLU A 106 40.32 12.11 -14.24
CA GLU A 106 40.74 11.11 -15.23
C GLU A 106 40.70 9.66 -14.67
N ALA A 107 39.64 9.38 -13.89
CA ALA A 107 39.45 8.08 -13.26
C ALA A 107 39.32 6.93 -14.28
N ASP A 108 39.47 5.70 -13.81
CA ASP A 108 39.38 4.53 -14.67
C ASP A 108 38.03 4.39 -15.38
N SER A 109 38.00 3.55 -16.42
CA SER A 109 36.82 3.35 -17.25
C SER A 109 35.64 2.75 -16.48
N ALA A 110 35.88 1.97 -15.41
CA ALA A 110 34.85 1.35 -14.59
C ALA A 110 34.14 2.43 -13.76
N ALA A 111 34.88 3.27 -13.04
CA ALA A 111 34.31 4.38 -12.27
C ALA A 111 33.51 5.36 -13.14
N LEU A 112 33.96 5.62 -14.38
CA LEU A 112 33.23 6.45 -15.32
C LEU A 112 31.93 5.80 -15.78
N LEU A 113 31.90 4.48 -16.00
CA LEU A 113 30.69 3.72 -16.34
C LEU A 113 29.68 3.77 -15.20
N ASP A 114 30.10 3.48 -13.97
CA ASP A 114 29.25 3.51 -12.78
C ASP A 114 28.62 4.91 -12.57
N ALA A 115 29.40 5.98 -12.77
CA ALA A 115 28.90 7.34 -12.66
C ALA A 115 27.86 7.69 -13.74
N LYS A 116 28.04 7.21 -14.97
CA LYS A 116 27.06 7.37 -16.07
C LYS A 116 25.79 6.60 -15.77
N ASP A 117 25.88 5.37 -15.26
CA ASP A 117 24.73 4.57 -14.89
C ASP A 117 23.93 5.23 -13.74
N ALA A 118 24.63 5.76 -12.73
CA ALA A 118 24.00 6.53 -11.66
C ALA A 118 23.27 7.77 -12.20
N LEU A 119 23.83 8.49 -13.15
CA LEU A 119 23.19 9.62 -13.80
C LEU A 119 21.93 9.18 -14.57
N MET A 120 21.99 8.10 -15.34
CA MET A 120 20.82 7.56 -16.04
C MET A 120 19.68 7.19 -15.07
N VAL A 121 20.03 6.60 -13.93
CA VAL A 121 19.05 6.29 -12.88
C VAL A 121 18.43 7.57 -12.31
N ALA A 122 19.22 8.58 -12.00
CA ALA A 122 18.74 9.85 -11.45
C ALA A 122 17.85 10.61 -12.46
N GLN A 123 18.20 10.62 -13.74
CA GLN A 123 17.36 11.18 -14.81
C GLN A 123 16.01 10.44 -14.93
N ARG A 124 16.01 9.11 -14.75
CA ARG A 124 14.78 8.32 -14.71
C ARG A 124 13.91 8.67 -13.49
N TYR A 125 14.53 8.91 -12.34
CA TYR A 125 13.82 9.37 -11.14
C TYR A 125 13.15 10.71 -11.36
N THR A 126 13.85 11.68 -11.95
CA THR A 126 13.30 13.00 -12.27
C THR A 126 12.09 12.91 -13.20
N ARG A 127 12.17 12.10 -14.26
CA ARG A 127 11.04 11.88 -15.15
C ARG A 127 9.84 11.22 -14.46
N ASN A 128 10.09 10.24 -13.59
CA ASN A 128 9.05 9.47 -12.93
C ASN A 128 8.47 10.17 -11.69
N ALA A 129 9.14 11.18 -11.15
CA ALA A 129 8.64 12.03 -10.07
C ALA A 129 7.32 12.75 -10.44
N TYR A 130 7.06 12.95 -11.75
CA TYR A 130 5.75 13.39 -12.25
C TYR A 130 4.60 12.53 -11.68
N TYR A 131 4.73 11.21 -11.72
CA TYR A 131 3.68 10.31 -11.20
C TYR A 131 3.50 10.40 -9.69
N TYR A 132 4.57 10.70 -8.94
CA TYR A 132 4.46 10.98 -7.51
C TYR A 132 3.55 12.18 -7.26
N ASP A 133 3.78 13.29 -7.95
CA ASP A 133 2.95 14.50 -7.82
C ASP A 133 1.50 14.23 -8.24
N GLN A 134 1.27 13.47 -9.31
CA GLN A 134 -0.08 13.15 -9.77
C GLN A 134 -0.82 12.28 -8.72
N ALA A 135 -0.16 11.30 -8.09
CA ALA A 135 -0.75 10.47 -7.05
C ALA A 135 -1.08 11.30 -5.80
N ARG A 136 -0.19 12.23 -5.42
CA ARG A 136 -0.44 13.18 -4.33
C ARG A 136 -1.63 14.10 -4.61
N LEU A 137 -1.71 14.66 -5.81
CA LEU A 137 -2.83 15.51 -6.24
C LEU A 137 -4.15 14.73 -6.26
N PHE A 138 -4.16 13.52 -6.82
CA PHE A 138 -5.34 12.67 -6.81
C PHE A 138 -5.84 12.41 -5.38
N ALA A 139 -4.95 12.05 -4.47
CA ALA A 139 -5.31 11.78 -3.07
C ALA A 139 -5.84 13.05 -2.36
N ARG A 140 -5.34 14.23 -2.71
CA ARG A 140 -5.89 15.50 -2.21
C ARG A 140 -7.33 15.72 -2.67
N LEU A 141 -7.65 15.46 -3.95
CA LEU A 141 -9.03 15.58 -4.47
C LEU A 141 -10.00 14.66 -3.71
N VAL A 142 -9.59 13.42 -3.44
CA VAL A 142 -10.38 12.47 -2.64
C VAL A 142 -10.58 12.99 -1.22
N ALA A 143 -9.53 13.45 -0.55
CA ALA A 143 -9.58 13.94 0.82
C ALA A 143 -10.38 15.24 0.94
N GLU A 144 -10.24 16.17 0.00
CA GLU A 144 -10.99 17.43 -0.02
C GLU A 144 -12.50 17.17 -0.09
N HIS A 145 -12.91 16.28 -0.98
CA HIS A 145 -14.31 15.87 -1.07
C HIS A 145 -14.80 15.19 0.21
N SER A 146 -14.02 14.22 0.71
CA SER A 146 -14.39 13.41 1.88
C SER A 146 -14.51 14.25 3.16
N ASN A 147 -13.62 15.21 3.37
CA ASN A 147 -13.63 16.06 4.57
C ASN A 147 -14.91 16.94 4.66
N ALA A 148 -15.63 17.13 3.57
CA ALA A 148 -16.90 17.85 3.55
C ALA A 148 -18.11 16.96 3.91
N LEU A 149 -17.91 15.64 4.05
CA LEU A 149 -18.97 14.66 4.27
C LEU A 149 -18.99 14.13 5.71
N PRO A 150 -20.14 13.60 6.18
CA PRO A 150 -20.19 12.80 7.39
C PRO A 150 -19.25 11.59 7.32
N LEU A 151 -18.68 11.17 8.46
CA LEU A 151 -17.68 10.08 8.54
C LEU A 151 -18.10 8.80 7.81
N ALA A 152 -19.37 8.43 7.89
CA ALA A 152 -19.91 7.22 7.25
C ALA A 152 -19.87 7.26 5.71
N ASP A 153 -19.83 8.45 5.11
CA ASP A 153 -19.84 8.66 3.67
C ASP A 153 -18.46 9.00 3.11
N GLN A 154 -17.46 9.14 4.00
CA GLN A 154 -16.10 9.49 3.60
C GLN A 154 -15.39 8.35 2.88
N LEU A 155 -14.51 8.73 1.96
CA LEU A 155 -13.58 7.84 1.25
C LEU A 155 -12.17 8.09 1.76
N PHE A 156 -11.47 7.04 2.15
CA PHE A 156 -10.13 7.14 2.73
C PHE A 156 -9.09 6.54 1.80
N ILE A 157 -7.93 7.19 1.67
CA ILE A 157 -6.82 6.64 0.89
C ILE A 157 -6.24 5.42 1.62
N CYS A 158 -6.15 4.30 0.90
CA CYS A 158 -5.52 3.07 1.35
C CYS A 158 -4.40 2.68 0.39
N THR A 159 -3.23 2.36 0.93
CA THR A 159 -2.06 1.97 0.14
C THR A 159 -1.35 0.77 0.76
N GLY A 160 -0.35 0.24 0.06
CA GLY A 160 0.57 -0.75 0.62
C GLY A 160 1.56 -0.21 1.65
N GLY A 161 1.48 1.07 2.02
CA GLY A 161 2.27 1.69 3.08
C GLY A 161 3.75 1.96 2.76
N GLY A 162 4.24 1.57 1.59
CA GLY A 162 5.62 1.77 1.17
C GLY A 162 5.92 3.19 0.67
N PRO A 163 7.16 3.43 0.18
CA PRO A 163 7.56 4.70 -0.43
C PRO A 163 6.98 4.89 -1.84
N GLY A 164 7.35 5.97 -2.50
CA GLY A 164 7.00 6.25 -3.88
C GLY A 164 5.53 6.63 -4.05
N ILE A 165 4.83 6.01 -4.99
CA ILE A 165 3.42 6.30 -5.28
C ILE A 165 2.53 6.11 -4.05
N MET A 166 2.78 5.07 -3.26
CA MET A 166 2.04 4.81 -2.02
C MET A 166 2.22 5.94 -1.00
N GLU A 167 3.46 6.38 -0.81
CA GLU A 167 3.76 7.55 0.02
C GLU A 167 3.10 8.82 -0.51
N ALA A 168 3.16 9.05 -1.82
CA ALA A 168 2.55 10.21 -2.46
C ALA A 168 1.05 10.30 -2.18
N ALA A 169 0.34 9.19 -2.32
CA ALA A 169 -1.09 9.12 -2.05
C ALA A 169 -1.41 9.33 -0.56
N ASN A 170 -0.70 8.67 0.36
CA ASN A 170 -0.87 8.94 1.79
C ASN A 170 -0.56 10.40 2.13
N ARG A 171 0.53 10.98 1.57
CA ARG A 171 0.91 12.38 1.76
C ARG A 171 -0.18 13.34 1.32
N GLY A 172 -0.78 13.13 0.15
CA GLY A 172 -1.83 14.00 -0.38
C GLY A 172 -3.03 14.11 0.53
N ALA A 173 -3.52 13.01 1.08
CA ALA A 173 -4.62 12.99 2.03
C ALA A 173 -4.21 13.55 3.40
N HIS A 174 -3.02 13.15 3.90
CA HIS A 174 -2.48 13.63 5.18
C HIS A 174 -2.33 15.16 5.24
N GLU A 175 -1.91 15.81 4.15
CA GLU A 175 -1.77 17.27 4.04
C GLU A 175 -3.08 18.04 4.23
N LEU A 176 -4.23 17.38 4.03
CA LEU A 176 -5.56 17.92 4.29
C LEU A 176 -6.16 17.43 5.62
N GLY A 177 -5.34 16.79 6.47
CA GLY A 177 -5.77 16.27 7.76
C GLY A 177 -6.66 15.02 7.69
N ALA A 178 -6.81 14.39 6.51
CA ALA A 178 -7.59 13.18 6.36
C ALA A 178 -6.82 11.96 6.86
N PRO A 179 -7.46 11.00 7.57
CA PRO A 179 -6.86 9.73 7.92
C PRO A 179 -6.45 8.94 6.68
N THR A 180 -5.32 8.20 6.77
CA THR A 180 -4.82 7.36 5.69
C THR A 180 -4.44 5.99 6.20
N VAL A 181 -4.70 4.96 5.38
CA VAL A 181 -4.47 3.55 5.72
C VAL A 181 -3.22 3.04 5.01
N GLY A 182 -2.38 2.32 5.75
CA GLY A 182 -1.24 1.60 5.21
C GLY A 182 -1.33 0.11 5.54
N LEU A 183 -1.41 -0.74 4.53
CA LEU A 183 -1.41 -2.20 4.66
C LEU A 183 -0.03 -2.74 4.25
N ASN A 184 0.92 -2.71 5.18
CA ASN A 184 2.30 -3.10 4.94
C ASN A 184 2.46 -4.63 4.92
N ILE A 185 3.55 -5.10 4.31
CA ILE A 185 3.93 -6.52 4.31
C ILE A 185 5.34 -6.66 4.86
N VAL A 186 5.59 -7.74 5.61
CA VAL A 186 6.94 -8.09 6.04
C VAL A 186 7.76 -8.51 4.82
N LEU A 187 8.84 -7.79 4.55
CA LEU A 187 9.81 -8.10 3.50
C LEU A 187 11.20 -8.33 4.12
N PRO A 188 12.09 -9.11 3.44
CA PRO A 188 13.44 -9.39 3.95
C PRO A 188 14.27 -8.13 4.25
N HIS A 189 14.05 -7.06 3.48
CA HIS A 189 14.64 -5.74 3.71
C HIS A 189 13.54 -4.84 4.29
N GLU A 190 13.38 -4.89 5.60
CA GLU A 190 12.27 -4.30 6.32
C GLU A 190 12.17 -2.79 6.07
N GLN A 191 11.04 -2.37 5.51
CA GLN A 191 10.65 -0.98 5.43
C GLN A 191 9.67 -0.69 6.58
N SER A 192 9.90 0.38 7.31
CA SER A 192 8.85 1.01 8.10
C SER A 192 7.81 1.60 7.15
N GLY A 193 6.54 1.60 7.53
CA GLY A 193 5.52 2.32 6.76
C GLY A 193 5.92 3.78 6.53
N ASN A 194 5.45 4.40 5.44
CA ASN A 194 5.75 5.80 5.18
C ASN A 194 5.14 6.71 6.27
N LYS A 195 5.75 7.84 6.49
CA LYS A 195 5.46 8.76 7.61
C LYS A 195 4.10 9.47 7.54
N TYR A 196 3.39 9.34 6.43
CA TYR A 196 2.11 10.00 6.22
C TYR A 196 0.90 9.11 6.52
N ILE A 197 1.14 7.84 6.87
CA ILE A 197 0.09 6.95 7.34
C ILE A 197 -0.35 7.34 8.74
N THR A 198 -1.65 7.35 9.01
CA THR A 198 -2.19 7.54 10.35
C THR A 198 -1.67 6.41 11.26
N PRO A 199 -1.02 6.70 12.40
CA PRO A 199 -0.36 5.68 13.20
C PRO A 199 -1.24 4.50 13.61
N SER A 200 -2.51 4.74 13.97
CA SER A 200 -3.50 3.71 14.32
C SER A 200 -4.02 2.91 13.12
N LEU A 201 -3.73 3.35 11.88
CA LEU A 201 -4.14 2.72 10.62
C LEU A 201 -2.95 2.15 9.83
N ASN A 202 -1.81 1.98 10.50
CA ASN A 202 -0.59 1.44 9.91
C ASN A 202 -0.45 -0.05 10.29
N PHE A 203 -1.01 -0.93 9.47
CA PHE A 203 -1.04 -2.37 9.71
C PHE A 203 0.12 -3.08 9.01
N LYS A 204 0.59 -4.19 9.59
CA LYS A 204 1.67 -5.01 9.04
C LYS A 204 1.24 -6.46 8.94
N PHE A 205 1.33 -7.03 7.75
CA PHE A 205 0.95 -8.40 7.41
C PHE A 205 2.17 -9.29 7.24
N HIS A 206 2.04 -10.55 7.60
CA HIS A 206 2.98 -11.60 7.25
C HIS A 206 2.53 -12.35 5.98
N TYR A 207 1.22 -12.50 5.78
CA TYR A 207 0.66 -13.28 4.67
C TYR A 207 0.12 -12.39 3.56
N PHE A 208 0.68 -12.52 2.35
CA PHE A 208 0.25 -11.75 1.16
C PHE A 208 -1.24 -11.93 0.87
N ALA A 209 -1.75 -13.18 0.92
CA ALA A 209 -3.15 -13.47 0.62
C ALA A 209 -4.14 -12.70 1.51
N LEU A 210 -3.86 -12.62 2.81
CA LEU A 210 -4.72 -11.89 3.75
C LEU A 210 -4.65 -10.38 3.51
N ARG A 211 -3.47 -9.85 3.25
CA ARG A 211 -3.29 -8.44 2.89
C ARG A 211 -4.12 -8.06 1.65
N LYS A 212 -4.10 -8.90 0.61
CA LYS A 212 -4.89 -8.70 -0.60
C LYS A 212 -6.39 -8.66 -0.32
N MET A 213 -6.89 -9.58 0.52
CA MET A 213 -8.28 -9.55 0.95
C MET A 213 -8.65 -8.22 1.62
N HIS A 214 -7.79 -7.69 2.49
CA HIS A 214 -8.04 -6.42 3.17
C HIS A 214 -8.09 -5.22 2.23
N PHE A 215 -7.30 -5.20 1.14
CA PHE A 215 -7.44 -4.16 0.13
C PHE A 215 -8.84 -4.14 -0.48
N MET A 216 -9.42 -5.33 -0.72
CA MET A 216 -10.72 -5.45 -1.36
C MET A 216 -11.92 -5.27 -0.45
N MET A 217 -11.80 -5.58 0.85
CA MET A 217 -12.93 -5.60 1.78
C MET A 217 -13.67 -4.26 1.86
N ARG A 218 -12.93 -3.14 1.77
CA ARG A 218 -13.46 -1.78 1.88
C ARG A 218 -13.30 -0.95 0.61
N ALA A 219 -12.76 -1.56 -0.47
CA ALA A 219 -12.46 -0.82 -1.70
C ALA A 219 -13.73 -0.31 -2.39
N LYS A 220 -13.78 0.98 -2.61
CA LYS A 220 -14.73 1.66 -3.49
C LYS A 220 -14.13 1.99 -4.86
N ALA A 221 -12.82 2.11 -4.95
CA ALA A 221 -12.11 2.30 -6.21
C ALA A 221 -10.69 1.77 -6.09
N LEU A 222 -10.10 1.45 -7.23
CA LEU A 222 -8.70 1.13 -7.39
C LEU A 222 -8.08 2.04 -8.42
N VAL A 223 -6.99 2.72 -8.05
CA VAL A 223 -6.19 3.56 -8.97
C VAL A 223 -4.77 3.02 -9.03
N ALA A 224 -4.38 2.50 -10.17
CA ALA A 224 -3.06 1.94 -10.43
C ALA A 224 -2.21 2.91 -11.23
N PHE A 225 -1.23 3.49 -10.57
CA PHE A 225 -0.15 4.24 -11.21
C PHE A 225 0.91 3.31 -11.80
N PRO A 226 1.81 3.78 -12.67
CA PRO A 226 2.89 2.96 -13.20
C PRO A 226 3.67 2.25 -12.09
N GLY A 227 3.81 0.91 -12.20
CA GLY A 227 4.43 0.08 -11.19
C GLY A 227 4.95 -1.24 -11.73
N GLY A 228 5.61 -2.00 -10.87
CA GLY A 228 6.17 -3.31 -11.22
C GLY A 228 5.23 -4.48 -10.92
N PHE A 229 5.85 -5.65 -10.68
CA PHE A 229 5.12 -6.91 -10.48
C PHE A 229 4.10 -6.85 -9.34
N GLY A 230 4.42 -6.20 -8.22
CA GLY A 230 3.45 -6.07 -7.12
C GLY A 230 2.21 -5.25 -7.51
N THR A 231 2.38 -4.20 -8.32
CA THR A 231 1.24 -3.41 -8.83
C THR A 231 0.41 -4.22 -9.83
N LEU A 232 1.06 -5.00 -10.70
CA LEU A 232 0.38 -5.89 -11.67
C LEU A 232 -0.38 -7.00 -10.96
N ASP A 233 0.23 -7.62 -9.96
CA ASP A 233 -0.36 -8.68 -9.16
C ASP A 233 -1.68 -8.24 -8.51
N GLU A 234 -1.69 -7.08 -7.85
CA GLU A 234 -2.88 -6.50 -7.23
C GLU A 234 -3.92 -6.07 -8.29
N LEU A 235 -3.47 -5.47 -9.39
CA LEU A 235 -4.36 -5.01 -10.47
C LEU A 235 -5.11 -6.19 -11.10
N PHE A 236 -4.39 -7.25 -11.49
CA PHE A 236 -5.01 -8.40 -12.15
C PHE A 236 -5.90 -9.21 -11.23
N GLU A 237 -5.58 -9.26 -9.93
CA GLU A 237 -6.49 -9.85 -8.94
C GLU A 237 -7.83 -9.10 -8.91
N VAL A 238 -7.80 -7.77 -8.80
CA VAL A 238 -9.03 -6.96 -8.76
C VAL A 238 -9.83 -7.09 -10.05
N ILE A 239 -9.18 -7.00 -11.22
CA ILE A 239 -9.84 -7.21 -12.51
C ILE A 239 -10.52 -8.58 -12.55
N THR A 240 -9.83 -9.64 -12.14
CA THR A 240 -10.35 -11.00 -12.12
C THR A 240 -11.53 -11.15 -11.17
N LEU A 241 -11.46 -10.57 -9.96
CA LEU A 241 -12.55 -10.63 -8.99
C LEU A 241 -13.81 -9.93 -9.49
N VAL A 242 -13.66 -8.80 -10.17
CA VAL A 242 -14.80 -8.06 -10.76
C VAL A 242 -15.33 -8.80 -11.97
N GLN A 243 -14.48 -9.25 -12.89
CA GLN A 243 -14.84 -10.01 -14.08
C GLN A 243 -15.67 -11.27 -13.73
N THR A 244 -15.23 -11.99 -12.72
CA THR A 244 -15.88 -13.23 -12.27
C THR A 244 -17.05 -13.00 -11.30
N SER A 245 -17.43 -11.75 -11.05
CA SER A 245 -18.48 -11.37 -10.09
C SER A 245 -18.25 -11.86 -8.65
N LYS A 246 -17.00 -12.10 -8.27
CA LYS A 246 -16.61 -12.42 -6.89
C LYS A 246 -16.48 -11.17 -6.03
N ALA A 247 -16.19 -10.02 -6.64
CA ALA A 247 -16.30 -8.71 -6.03
C ALA A 247 -17.40 -7.90 -6.73
N LYS A 248 -17.99 -6.93 -6.00
CA LYS A 248 -18.86 -5.93 -6.61
C LYS A 248 -18.08 -5.10 -7.62
N ALA A 249 -18.76 -4.66 -8.68
CA ALA A 249 -18.16 -3.72 -9.62
C ALA A 249 -17.72 -2.44 -8.88
N LEU A 250 -16.53 -1.98 -9.20
CA LEU A 250 -15.94 -0.76 -8.71
C LEU A 250 -15.10 -0.11 -9.82
N PRO A 251 -14.88 1.22 -9.79
CA PRO A 251 -13.99 1.88 -10.72
C PRO A 251 -12.55 1.35 -10.59
N ILE A 252 -11.99 0.88 -11.71
CA ILE A 252 -10.59 0.51 -11.84
C ILE A 252 -9.95 1.50 -12.81
N VAL A 253 -8.99 2.28 -12.33
CA VAL A 253 -8.35 3.35 -13.10
C VAL A 253 -6.87 3.04 -13.31
N LEU A 254 -6.43 3.06 -14.55
CA LEU A 254 -5.05 2.92 -14.98
C LEU A 254 -4.48 4.30 -15.29
N PHE A 255 -3.79 4.89 -14.34
CA PHE A 255 -3.20 6.22 -14.48
C PHE A 255 -1.90 6.14 -15.29
N GLY A 256 -1.74 7.03 -16.30
CA GLY A 256 -0.59 7.02 -17.19
C GLY A 256 -0.81 6.08 -18.39
N SER A 257 -1.76 6.44 -19.25
CA SER A 257 -2.21 5.65 -20.41
C SER A 257 -1.07 5.14 -21.29
N SER A 258 -0.08 5.99 -21.54
CA SER A 258 1.12 5.65 -22.34
C SER A 258 1.93 4.51 -21.71
N TYR A 259 2.06 4.49 -20.38
CA TYR A 259 2.78 3.41 -19.69
C TYR A 259 2.05 2.09 -19.84
N TRP A 260 0.75 2.06 -19.53
CA TRP A 260 -0.06 0.85 -19.51
C TRP A 260 -0.22 0.23 -20.89
N LYS A 261 -0.51 1.04 -21.93
CA LYS A 261 -0.64 0.59 -23.33
C LYS A 261 0.66 0.02 -23.91
N ARG A 262 1.82 0.49 -23.43
CA ARG A 262 3.13 -0.07 -23.81
C ARG A 262 3.48 -1.33 -23.06
N LEU A 263 2.99 -1.48 -21.82
CA LEU A 263 3.30 -2.62 -20.96
C LEU A 263 2.44 -3.83 -21.29
N ILE A 264 1.15 -3.62 -21.56
CA ILE A 264 0.17 -4.70 -21.74
C ILE A 264 -0.61 -4.44 -23.04
N ASN A 265 -0.56 -5.42 -23.94
CA ASN A 265 -1.42 -5.45 -25.10
C ASN A 265 -2.63 -6.35 -24.82
N PHE A 266 -3.72 -5.73 -24.36
CA PHE A 266 -4.96 -6.45 -24.04
C PHE A 266 -5.68 -6.97 -25.29
N ASP A 267 -5.42 -6.40 -26.48
CA ASP A 267 -6.04 -6.86 -27.72
C ASP A 267 -5.64 -8.32 -28.04
N VAL A 268 -4.41 -8.71 -27.72
CA VAL A 268 -3.94 -10.09 -27.86
C VAL A 268 -4.81 -11.07 -27.04
N LEU A 269 -5.26 -10.65 -25.83
CA LEU A 269 -6.12 -11.53 -25.02
C LEU A 269 -7.51 -11.73 -25.66
N ILE A 270 -7.99 -10.74 -26.39
CA ILE A 270 -9.24 -10.84 -27.15
C ILE A 270 -9.04 -11.70 -28.40
N GLU A 271 -7.96 -11.47 -29.14
CA GLU A 271 -7.61 -12.23 -30.36
C GLU A 271 -7.46 -13.72 -30.06
N GLU A 272 -6.82 -14.08 -28.95
CA GLU A 272 -6.64 -15.46 -28.50
C GLU A 272 -7.89 -16.03 -27.76
N GLY A 273 -8.95 -15.23 -27.60
CA GLY A 273 -10.20 -15.64 -26.95
C GLY A 273 -10.10 -15.92 -25.45
N THR A 274 -9.08 -15.40 -24.78
CA THR A 274 -8.88 -15.58 -23.32
C THR A 274 -9.70 -14.61 -22.48
N ILE A 275 -10.10 -13.48 -23.06
CA ILE A 275 -11.07 -12.52 -22.50
C ILE A 275 -12.07 -12.08 -23.59
N SER A 276 -13.19 -11.50 -23.17
CA SER A 276 -14.16 -10.89 -24.07
C SER A 276 -13.87 -9.41 -24.33
N PRO A 277 -14.32 -8.81 -25.45
CA PRO A 277 -14.22 -7.35 -25.65
C PRO A 277 -14.91 -6.52 -24.58
N GLN A 278 -15.89 -7.08 -23.87
CA GLN A 278 -16.58 -6.42 -22.76
C GLN A 278 -15.69 -6.26 -21.53
N ASP A 279 -14.71 -7.13 -21.35
CA ASP A 279 -13.79 -7.11 -20.20
C ASP A 279 -12.87 -5.88 -20.24
N LEU A 280 -12.63 -5.29 -21.41
CA LEU A 280 -11.90 -4.02 -21.52
C LEU A 280 -12.66 -2.82 -20.92
N LYS A 281 -13.95 -2.95 -20.66
CA LYS A 281 -14.76 -1.92 -20.01
C LYS A 281 -14.65 -1.95 -18.48
N LEU A 282 -13.93 -2.94 -17.92
CA LEU A 282 -13.73 -3.05 -16.48
C LEU A 282 -12.78 -1.99 -15.92
N PHE A 283 -11.96 -1.38 -16.78
CA PHE A 283 -11.00 -0.37 -16.37
C PHE A 283 -10.95 0.82 -17.32
N HIS A 284 -10.44 1.94 -16.83
CA HIS A 284 -10.33 3.21 -17.55
C HIS A 284 -8.88 3.67 -17.58
N TYR A 285 -8.44 4.17 -18.74
CA TYR A 285 -7.15 4.87 -18.86
C TYR A 285 -7.35 6.36 -18.63
N VAL A 286 -6.51 6.96 -17.81
CA VAL A 286 -6.50 8.40 -17.54
C VAL A 286 -5.07 8.93 -17.47
N ASP A 287 -4.92 10.23 -17.69
CA ASP A 287 -3.64 10.92 -17.60
C ASP A 287 -3.66 12.09 -16.61
N GLU A 288 -4.86 12.47 -16.12
CA GLU A 288 -5.04 13.58 -15.17
C GLU A 288 -5.73 13.11 -13.87
N PRO A 289 -5.32 13.63 -12.69
CA PRO A 289 -5.92 13.27 -11.39
C PRO A 289 -7.43 13.56 -11.32
N GLN A 290 -7.86 14.65 -11.96
CA GLN A 290 -9.26 15.04 -11.99
C GLN A 290 -10.10 14.03 -12.76
N GLU A 291 -9.60 13.51 -13.89
CA GLU A 291 -10.30 12.46 -14.67
C GLU A 291 -10.49 11.20 -13.84
N ALA A 292 -9.44 10.77 -13.10
CA ALA A 292 -9.53 9.62 -12.20
C ALA A 292 -10.60 9.82 -11.13
N TRP A 293 -10.66 11.02 -10.56
CA TRP A 293 -11.64 11.35 -9.55
C TRP A 293 -13.07 11.46 -10.13
N ASP A 294 -13.24 12.03 -11.30
CA ASP A 294 -14.54 12.18 -11.97
C ASP A 294 -15.15 10.82 -12.35
N ILE A 295 -14.35 9.83 -12.73
CA ILE A 295 -14.80 8.45 -12.95
C ILE A 295 -15.39 7.87 -11.66
N ILE A 296 -14.70 8.04 -10.52
CA ILE A 296 -15.18 7.54 -9.23
C ILE A 296 -16.47 8.24 -8.81
N LYS A 297 -16.52 9.56 -8.91
CA LYS A 297 -17.74 10.34 -8.61
C LYS A 297 -18.91 9.93 -9.47
N THR A 298 -18.69 9.80 -10.76
CA THR A 298 -19.75 9.42 -11.71
C THR A 298 -20.32 8.03 -11.40
N PHE A 299 -19.44 7.08 -11.05
CA PHE A 299 -19.86 5.71 -10.73
C PHE A 299 -20.76 5.66 -9.49
N TYR A 300 -20.44 6.43 -8.46
CA TYR A 300 -21.19 6.47 -7.19
C TYR A 300 -22.22 7.60 -7.10
N GLN A 301 -22.31 8.47 -8.11
CA GLN A 301 -23.19 9.65 -8.13
C GLN A 301 -22.93 10.61 -6.95
N LEU A 302 -21.63 10.84 -6.67
CA LEU A 302 -21.14 11.71 -5.59
C LEU A 302 -21.17 13.19 -5.99
#